data_4c2626f235b016ca988b4ef797318e67
#
_entry.id   4c2626f235b016ca988b4ef797318e67
#
_cell.length_a   1.000
_cell.length_b   1.000
_cell.length_c   1.000
_cell.angle_alpha   90.00
_cell.angle_beta   90.00
_cell.angle_gamma   90.00
#
_symmetry.space_group_name_H-M   'P 1'
#
loop_
_entity.id
_entity.type
_entity.pdbx_description
1 polymer ?
#
loop_
_entity_poly.entity_id
_entity_poly.type
_entity_poly.pdbx_seq_one_letter_code
_entity_poly.pdbx_strand_id
1 'polypeptide(L)'
;TPGHSSAASDVYKRQESILGALRTEIVATGNFNAVEQIGNGLYISRTSNVVNGVEQNFFNASTPVSELLNVVAGEVLTVDDLPRQSKHGFVVKVANSANEEDDYYLKFLANNGLSGEGVWEECVRPGDKTNFDAATMPIQLVRTNATTFTLSQVDWEGAQVGSTVVGGTNPQASFVTKTINKMVFFRNRLVMLSDENVIMSRPGNFFNFWAKTAQTFSNVDPIDLSCSSTYPAIVFDAIQVNTGLVIFTKNQQFMLTTDSDVLNPNTAKINRLSSYNFNFKTNPVNLGTTIGFLDNANKYS
;
A
#
# COMPACT_ATOMS: atom_id res chain seq x y z
N THR A 1 -32.98 -48.03 -18.03
CA THR A 1 -33.29 -46.94 -17.07
C THR A 1 -32.92 -45.63 -17.74
N PRO A 2 -33.85 -44.69 -17.98
CA PRO A 2 -33.52 -43.39 -18.51
C PRO A 2 -32.73 -42.62 -17.47
N GLY A 3 -31.53 -42.15 -17.87
CA GLY A 3 -30.68 -41.32 -17.01
C GLY A 3 -31.40 -40.04 -16.63
N HIS A 4 -31.55 -39.79 -15.35
CA HIS A 4 -31.98 -38.49 -14.87
C HIS A 4 -30.90 -37.47 -15.22
N SER A 5 -31.08 -36.76 -16.34
CA SER A 5 -30.44 -35.47 -16.53
C SER A 5 -30.98 -34.56 -15.42
N SER A 6 -30.15 -34.17 -14.46
CA SER A 6 -30.63 -33.33 -13.38
C SER A 6 -31.05 -31.97 -13.96
N ALA A 7 -32.11 -31.38 -13.43
CA ALA A 7 -32.59 -30.06 -13.83
C ALA A 7 -31.46 -29.01 -13.82
N ALA A 8 -30.47 -29.14 -12.95
CA ALA A 8 -29.26 -28.34 -12.91
C ALA A 8 -28.40 -28.44 -14.18
N SER A 9 -28.29 -29.64 -14.79
CA SER A 9 -27.56 -29.84 -16.05
C SER A 9 -28.25 -29.12 -17.22
N ASP A 10 -29.58 -29.11 -17.26
CA ASP A 10 -30.35 -28.46 -18.32
C ASP A 10 -30.32 -26.92 -18.19
N VAL A 11 -30.35 -26.41 -16.98
CA VAL A 11 -30.19 -24.97 -16.70
C VAL A 11 -28.78 -24.51 -17.14
N TYR A 12 -27.74 -25.27 -16.80
CA TYR A 12 -26.37 -24.97 -17.18
C TYR A 12 -26.18 -24.92 -18.70
N LYS A 13 -26.69 -25.88 -19.43
CA LYS A 13 -26.64 -25.92 -20.90
C LYS A 13 -27.37 -24.75 -21.55
N ARG A 14 -28.50 -24.30 -20.96
CA ARG A 14 -29.21 -23.14 -21.48
C ARG A 14 -28.41 -21.85 -21.24
N GLN A 15 -27.80 -21.71 -20.07
CA GLN A 15 -26.92 -20.57 -19.78
C GLN A 15 -25.75 -20.48 -20.76
N GLU A 16 -25.09 -21.61 -21.01
CA GLU A 16 -23.98 -21.73 -21.96
C GLU A 16 -24.39 -21.33 -23.39
N SER A 17 -25.56 -21.76 -23.83
CA SER A 17 -26.13 -21.42 -25.14
C SER A 17 -26.46 -19.92 -25.26
N ILE A 18 -27.04 -19.30 -24.23
CA ILE A 18 -27.35 -17.88 -24.19
C ILE A 18 -26.07 -17.03 -24.22
N LEU A 19 -25.08 -17.37 -23.40
CA LEU A 19 -23.79 -16.71 -23.39
C LEU A 19 -23.04 -16.85 -24.73
N GLY A 20 -23.12 -18.04 -25.37
CA GLY A 20 -22.56 -18.26 -26.70
C GLY A 20 -23.20 -17.36 -27.76
N ALA A 21 -24.53 -17.22 -27.76
CA ALA A 21 -25.25 -16.35 -28.66
C ALA A 21 -24.88 -14.86 -28.40
N LEU A 22 -24.89 -14.42 -27.15
CA LEU A 22 -24.49 -13.06 -26.77
C LEU A 22 -23.04 -12.76 -27.18
N ARG A 23 -22.13 -13.72 -26.95
CA ARG A 23 -20.74 -13.59 -27.40
C ARG A 23 -20.65 -13.38 -28.91
N THR A 24 -21.40 -14.12 -29.69
CA THR A 24 -21.39 -14.04 -31.14
C THR A 24 -21.84 -12.67 -31.62
N GLU A 25 -22.90 -12.11 -31.04
CA GLU A 25 -23.38 -10.77 -31.34
C GLU A 25 -22.38 -9.68 -30.97
N ILE A 26 -21.77 -9.78 -29.79
CA ILE A 26 -20.76 -8.82 -29.34
C ILE A 26 -19.53 -8.84 -30.25
N VAL A 27 -19.02 -10.04 -30.60
CA VAL A 27 -17.90 -10.19 -31.54
C VAL A 27 -18.21 -9.61 -32.90
N ALA A 28 -19.44 -9.78 -33.39
CA ALA A 28 -19.88 -9.27 -34.70
C ALA A 28 -19.84 -7.72 -34.78
N THR A 29 -19.87 -7.03 -33.65
CA THR A 29 -19.73 -5.56 -33.63
C THR A 29 -18.33 -5.09 -34.05
N GLY A 30 -17.30 -5.93 -33.92
CA GLY A 30 -15.91 -5.60 -34.24
C GLY A 30 -15.24 -4.57 -33.29
N ASN A 31 -15.89 -4.21 -32.20
CA ASN A 31 -15.47 -3.11 -31.31
C ASN A 31 -14.60 -3.54 -30.13
N PHE A 32 -14.39 -4.85 -29.93
CA PHE A 32 -13.73 -5.41 -28.75
C PHE A 32 -12.50 -6.23 -29.14
N ASN A 33 -11.46 -6.19 -28.32
CA ASN A 33 -10.22 -6.94 -28.53
C ASN A 33 -10.33 -8.40 -28.10
N ALA A 34 -11.09 -8.66 -27.04
CA ALA A 34 -11.39 -10.00 -26.60
C ALA A 34 -12.83 -10.10 -26.09
N VAL A 35 -13.50 -11.17 -26.48
CA VAL A 35 -14.78 -11.60 -25.92
C VAL A 35 -14.66 -13.11 -25.66
N GLU A 36 -14.34 -13.47 -24.43
CA GLU A 36 -14.07 -14.84 -24.04
C GLU A 36 -15.19 -15.37 -23.14
N GLN A 37 -15.72 -16.54 -23.43
CA GLN A 37 -16.62 -17.22 -22.50
C GLN A 37 -15.77 -17.96 -21.46
N ILE A 38 -16.00 -17.67 -20.19
CA ILE A 38 -15.31 -18.27 -19.06
C ILE A 38 -16.38 -18.78 -18.10
N GLY A 39 -16.57 -20.09 -18.07
CA GLY A 39 -17.66 -20.69 -17.31
C GLY A 39 -19.01 -20.08 -17.65
N ASN A 40 -19.69 -19.55 -16.64
CA ASN A 40 -21.01 -18.93 -16.76
C ASN A 40 -20.94 -17.40 -17.02
N GLY A 41 -19.83 -16.88 -17.51
CA GLY A 41 -19.64 -15.46 -17.77
C GLY A 41 -18.97 -15.17 -19.10
N LEU A 42 -19.03 -13.91 -19.51
CA LEU A 42 -18.29 -13.37 -20.64
C LEU A 42 -17.27 -12.33 -20.09
N TYR A 43 -16.00 -12.58 -20.37
CA TYR A 43 -14.97 -11.58 -20.21
C TYR A 43 -14.85 -10.76 -21.50
N ILE A 44 -15.02 -9.44 -21.36
CA ILE A 44 -14.99 -8.52 -22.50
C ILE A 44 -13.89 -7.51 -22.24
N SER A 45 -12.98 -7.36 -23.21
CA SER A 45 -11.95 -6.33 -23.14
C SER A 45 -11.88 -5.51 -24.41
N ARG A 46 -11.55 -4.24 -24.24
CA ARG A 46 -11.21 -3.34 -25.32
C ARG A 46 -9.84 -2.73 -25.00
N THR A 47 -8.98 -2.57 -26.01
CA THR A 47 -7.69 -1.90 -25.81
C THR A 47 -7.96 -0.47 -25.37
N SER A 48 -7.48 -0.10 -24.21
CA SER A 48 -7.55 1.26 -23.72
C SER A 48 -6.60 2.13 -24.55
N ASN A 49 -7.08 3.29 -25.03
CA ASN A 49 -6.18 4.33 -25.43
C ASN A 49 -5.75 5.07 -24.18
N VAL A 50 -4.47 5.08 -23.91
CA VAL A 50 -3.90 5.92 -22.86
C VAL A 50 -3.75 7.33 -23.42
N VAL A 51 -4.58 8.27 -22.97
CA VAL A 51 -4.47 9.69 -23.30
C VAL A 51 -3.91 10.40 -22.09
N ASN A 52 -2.73 11.02 -22.24
CA ASN A 52 -2.01 11.71 -21.16
C ASN A 52 -1.73 10.85 -19.91
N GLY A 53 -1.46 9.55 -20.09
CA GLY A 53 -1.20 8.63 -18.98
C GLY A 53 -2.45 8.10 -18.26
N VAL A 54 -3.64 8.45 -18.72
CA VAL A 54 -4.93 8.01 -18.17
C VAL A 54 -5.56 6.98 -19.10
N GLU A 55 -5.85 5.79 -18.59
CA GLU A 55 -6.65 4.81 -19.31
C GLU A 55 -8.08 5.34 -19.52
N GLN A 56 -8.52 5.32 -20.76
CA GLN A 56 -9.88 5.70 -21.15
C GLN A 56 -10.70 4.41 -21.31
N ASN A 57 -11.67 4.20 -20.44
CA ASN A 57 -12.68 3.16 -20.64
C ASN A 57 -13.69 3.63 -21.70
N PHE A 58 -13.68 2.97 -22.87
CA PHE A 58 -14.51 3.35 -24.00
C PHE A 58 -15.83 2.61 -24.10
N PHE A 59 -16.15 1.74 -23.15
CA PHE A 59 -17.48 1.14 -23.11
C PHE A 59 -17.95 1.02 -21.66
N ASN A 60 -19.23 1.13 -21.51
CA ASN A 60 -19.93 0.82 -20.28
C ASN A 60 -20.89 -0.34 -20.56
N ALA A 61 -21.06 -1.23 -19.60
CA ALA A 61 -22.01 -2.31 -19.67
C ALA A 61 -23.03 -2.17 -18.53
N SER A 62 -24.28 -2.33 -18.87
CA SER A 62 -25.37 -2.35 -17.91
C SER A 62 -26.42 -3.37 -18.31
N THR A 63 -27.19 -3.85 -17.38
CA THR A 63 -28.30 -4.76 -17.61
C THR A 63 -29.56 -4.24 -16.94
N PRO A 64 -30.71 -4.27 -17.61
CA PRO A 64 -32.01 -3.95 -16.99
C PRO A 64 -32.51 -5.10 -16.09
N VAL A 65 -31.82 -6.26 -16.07
CA VAL A 65 -32.27 -7.50 -15.40
C VAL A 65 -31.12 -8.05 -14.55
N SER A 66 -30.71 -7.31 -13.56
CA SER A 66 -29.57 -7.63 -12.67
C SER A 66 -29.72 -8.97 -11.92
N GLU A 67 -30.95 -9.43 -11.74
CA GLU A 67 -31.24 -10.75 -11.13
C GLU A 67 -30.85 -11.93 -12.03
N LEU A 68 -30.79 -11.72 -13.34
CA LEU A 68 -30.47 -12.77 -14.31
C LEU A 68 -29.05 -12.66 -14.86
N LEU A 69 -28.52 -11.44 -14.93
CA LEU A 69 -27.20 -11.15 -15.49
C LEU A 69 -26.54 -10.07 -14.63
N ASN A 70 -25.47 -10.44 -13.92
CA ASN A 70 -24.65 -9.48 -13.20
C ASN A 70 -23.55 -8.94 -14.12
N VAL A 71 -23.33 -7.62 -14.08
CA VAL A 71 -22.29 -6.93 -14.84
C VAL A 71 -21.26 -6.34 -13.88
N VAL A 72 -20.03 -6.84 -13.96
CA VAL A 72 -18.89 -6.31 -13.22
C VAL A 72 -18.06 -5.45 -14.15
N ALA A 73 -18.23 -4.13 -14.07
CA ALA A 73 -17.58 -3.15 -14.95
C ALA A 73 -16.35 -2.48 -14.32
N GLY A 74 -15.57 -3.24 -13.54
CA GLY A 74 -14.36 -2.73 -12.89
C GLY A 74 -14.57 -2.23 -11.46
N GLU A 75 -15.81 -2.13 -10.98
CA GLU A 75 -16.16 -1.75 -9.61
C GLU A 75 -17.33 -2.60 -9.10
N VAL A 76 -17.27 -2.99 -7.82
CA VAL A 76 -18.36 -3.65 -7.09
C VAL A 76 -18.47 -3.05 -5.69
N LEU A 77 -19.63 -3.19 -5.06
CA LEU A 77 -19.84 -2.70 -3.70
C LEU A 77 -19.41 -3.73 -2.64
N THR A 78 -19.47 -5.01 -2.97
CA THR A 78 -19.12 -6.10 -2.06
C THR A 78 -18.34 -7.19 -2.79
N VAL A 79 -17.54 -7.93 -2.04
CA VAL A 79 -16.78 -9.09 -2.57
C VAL A 79 -17.72 -10.20 -3.04
N ASP A 80 -18.93 -10.29 -2.49
CA ASP A 80 -19.93 -11.30 -2.86
C ASP A 80 -20.44 -11.12 -4.30
N ASP A 81 -20.32 -9.93 -4.86
CA ASP A 81 -20.68 -9.63 -6.25
C ASP A 81 -19.64 -10.10 -7.27
N LEU A 82 -18.46 -10.54 -6.80
CA LEU A 82 -17.37 -10.96 -7.67
C LEU A 82 -17.60 -12.36 -8.24
N PRO A 83 -17.30 -12.58 -9.52
CA PRO A 83 -17.45 -13.89 -10.15
C PRO A 83 -16.41 -14.89 -9.59
N ARG A 84 -16.82 -16.14 -9.43
CA ARG A 84 -15.94 -17.25 -9.03
C ARG A 84 -14.97 -17.69 -10.12
N GLN A 85 -15.27 -17.34 -11.35
CA GLN A 85 -14.48 -17.65 -12.54
C GLN A 85 -14.27 -16.38 -13.33
N SER A 86 -13.01 -16.10 -13.71
CA SER A 86 -12.66 -14.90 -14.45
C SER A 86 -11.37 -15.07 -15.24
N LYS A 87 -10.95 -14.02 -15.91
CA LYS A 87 -9.66 -13.92 -16.59
C LYS A 87 -8.57 -13.65 -15.56
N HIS A 88 -7.44 -14.37 -15.68
CA HIS A 88 -6.27 -14.08 -14.84
C HIS A 88 -5.81 -12.63 -15.01
N GLY A 89 -5.55 -11.96 -13.91
CA GLY A 89 -5.11 -10.57 -13.91
C GLY A 89 -6.24 -9.52 -14.00
N PHE A 90 -7.52 -9.94 -14.09
CA PHE A 90 -8.63 -8.99 -14.05
C PHE A 90 -8.67 -8.31 -12.69
N VAL A 91 -8.70 -6.97 -12.69
CA VAL A 91 -8.70 -6.15 -11.48
C VAL A 91 -10.05 -5.47 -11.33
N VAL A 92 -10.58 -5.51 -10.12
CA VAL A 92 -11.84 -4.88 -9.73
C VAL A 92 -11.61 -4.04 -8.48
N LYS A 93 -12.17 -2.84 -8.47
CA LYS A 93 -12.27 -2.00 -7.29
C LYS A 93 -13.44 -2.48 -6.43
N VAL A 94 -13.21 -2.68 -5.15
CA VAL A 94 -14.29 -2.84 -4.16
C VAL A 94 -14.48 -1.49 -3.51
N ALA A 95 -15.58 -0.82 -3.86
CA ALA A 95 -15.88 0.52 -3.41
C ALA A 95 -16.72 0.50 -2.14
N ASN A 96 -16.23 1.13 -1.07
CA ASN A 96 -17.08 1.42 0.07
C ASN A 96 -17.98 2.63 -0.28
N SER A 97 -19.30 2.45 -0.21
CA SER A 97 -20.26 3.50 -0.56
C SER A 97 -20.19 4.76 0.32
N ALA A 98 -19.44 4.72 1.44
CA ALA A 98 -19.36 5.81 2.40
C ALA A 98 -18.12 6.69 2.24
N ASN A 99 -16.94 6.08 1.92
CA ASN A 99 -15.65 6.78 1.86
C ASN A 99 -14.75 6.17 0.80
N GLU A 100 -14.24 6.98 -0.13
CA GLU A 100 -13.25 6.55 -1.12
C GLU A 100 -11.90 6.14 -0.48
N GLU A 101 -11.66 6.56 0.76
CA GLU A 101 -10.45 6.22 1.53
C GLU A 101 -10.42 4.74 1.98
N ASP A 102 -11.58 4.06 1.97
CA ASP A 102 -11.71 2.65 2.35
C ASP A 102 -11.74 1.71 1.12
N ASP A 103 -11.64 2.27 -0.09
CA ASP A 103 -11.66 1.51 -1.32
C ASP A 103 -10.40 0.67 -1.49
N TYR A 104 -10.55 -0.58 -1.92
CA TYR A 104 -9.41 -1.45 -2.21
C TYR A 104 -9.59 -2.19 -3.53
N TYR A 105 -8.52 -2.80 -4.00
CA TYR A 105 -8.46 -3.42 -5.32
C TYR A 105 -8.18 -4.91 -5.19
N LEU A 106 -8.92 -5.70 -5.93
CA LEU A 106 -8.74 -7.15 -6.01
C LEU A 106 -8.36 -7.55 -7.44
N LYS A 107 -7.40 -8.45 -7.55
CA LYS A 107 -6.96 -9.06 -8.79
C LYS A 107 -7.31 -10.53 -8.79
N PHE A 108 -7.89 -11.02 -9.86
CA PHE A 108 -8.21 -12.43 -10.02
C PHE A 108 -6.99 -13.25 -10.41
N LEU A 109 -6.72 -14.29 -9.65
CA LEU A 109 -5.66 -15.27 -9.93
C LEU A 109 -6.29 -16.60 -10.30
N ALA A 110 -6.32 -16.88 -11.61
CA ALA A 110 -6.82 -18.16 -12.10
C ALA A 110 -5.86 -19.29 -11.74
N ASN A 111 -6.39 -20.45 -11.33
CA ASN A 111 -5.60 -21.62 -10.91
C ASN A 111 -4.64 -22.13 -12.00
N ASN A 112 -4.99 -21.94 -13.26
CA ASN A 112 -4.17 -22.34 -14.43
C ASN A 112 -3.33 -21.18 -15.00
N GLY A 113 -3.35 -19.99 -14.38
CA GLY A 113 -2.64 -18.79 -14.84
C GLY A 113 -3.25 -18.11 -16.08
N LEU A 114 -4.39 -18.59 -16.60
CA LEU A 114 -5.02 -18.04 -17.81
C LEU A 114 -6.44 -17.54 -17.55
N SER A 115 -7.36 -18.45 -17.21
CA SER A 115 -8.77 -18.11 -16.96
C SER A 115 -9.50 -19.31 -16.34
N GLY A 116 -10.69 -19.10 -15.79
CA GLY A 116 -11.51 -20.13 -15.17
C GLY A 116 -11.62 -19.93 -13.67
N GLU A 117 -11.58 -21.02 -12.92
CA GLU A 117 -11.62 -20.99 -11.46
C GLU A 117 -10.34 -20.39 -10.87
N GLY A 118 -10.49 -19.67 -9.77
CA GLY A 118 -9.38 -19.02 -9.11
C GLY A 118 -9.79 -18.32 -7.81
N VAL A 119 -8.92 -17.44 -7.36
CA VAL A 119 -9.13 -16.66 -6.14
C VAL A 119 -8.92 -15.17 -6.43
N TRP A 120 -9.59 -14.33 -5.63
CA TRP A 120 -9.37 -12.90 -5.62
C TRP A 120 -8.38 -12.56 -4.52
N GLU A 121 -7.33 -11.82 -4.87
CA GLU A 121 -6.31 -11.34 -3.93
C GLU A 121 -6.19 -9.83 -4.00
N GLU A 122 -5.90 -9.20 -2.88
CA GLU A 122 -5.61 -7.76 -2.85
C GLU A 122 -4.44 -7.42 -3.78
N CYS A 123 -4.56 -6.29 -4.45
CA CYS A 123 -3.51 -5.76 -5.30
C CYS A 123 -3.43 -4.23 -5.19
N VAL A 124 -2.37 -3.67 -5.75
CA VAL A 124 -2.24 -2.22 -5.89
C VAL A 124 -3.19 -1.71 -6.97
N ARG A 125 -3.71 -0.51 -6.77
CA ARG A 125 -4.51 0.20 -7.78
C ARG A 125 -3.74 0.25 -9.10
N PRO A 126 -4.35 -0.13 -10.23
CA PRO A 126 -3.72 -0.05 -11.54
C PRO A 126 -3.23 1.37 -11.86
N GLY A 127 -1.97 1.48 -12.29
CA GLY A 127 -1.34 2.75 -12.63
C GLY A 127 -0.62 3.47 -11.48
N ASP A 128 -0.80 3.04 -10.24
CA ASP A 128 -0.07 3.61 -9.10
C ASP A 128 1.40 3.16 -9.10
N LYS A 129 2.26 4.03 -8.56
CA LYS A 129 3.68 3.69 -8.33
C LYS A 129 3.80 2.75 -7.14
N THR A 130 4.39 1.58 -7.37
CA THR A 130 4.54 0.55 -6.33
C THR A 130 5.88 0.59 -5.62
N ASN A 131 6.92 1.16 -6.24
CA ASN A 131 8.29 1.12 -5.72
C ASN A 131 8.81 2.53 -5.42
N PHE A 132 9.77 2.61 -4.51
CA PHE A 132 10.58 3.80 -4.33
C PHE A 132 11.58 3.95 -5.48
N ASP A 133 11.97 5.19 -5.79
CA ASP A 133 13.08 5.43 -6.69
C ASP A 133 14.39 5.12 -5.97
N ALA A 134 15.01 3.99 -6.31
CA ALA A 134 16.24 3.50 -5.68
C ALA A 134 17.40 4.51 -5.73
N ALA A 135 17.40 5.41 -6.74
CA ALA A 135 18.43 6.44 -6.86
C ALA A 135 18.34 7.53 -5.77
N THR A 136 17.16 7.70 -5.17
CA THR A 136 16.91 8.68 -4.10
C THR A 136 16.92 8.08 -2.71
N MET A 137 16.99 6.75 -2.61
CA MET A 137 16.94 6.02 -1.37
C MET A 137 18.33 5.73 -0.79
N PRO A 138 18.43 5.54 0.54
CA PRO A 138 19.68 5.14 1.17
C PRO A 138 20.27 3.86 0.57
N ILE A 139 21.59 3.82 0.51
CA ILE A 139 22.38 2.68 0.06
C ILE A 139 22.93 1.90 1.25
N GLN A 140 23.33 0.65 1.03
CA GLN A 140 23.92 -0.20 2.06
C GLN A 140 25.39 -0.46 1.81
N LEU A 141 26.15 -0.51 2.90
CA LEU A 141 27.52 -0.98 2.93
C LEU A 141 27.55 -2.33 3.65
N VAL A 142 27.79 -3.40 2.93
CA VAL A 142 27.76 -4.76 3.46
C VAL A 142 29.19 -5.28 3.55
N ARG A 143 29.59 -5.78 4.73
CA ARG A 143 30.83 -6.50 4.89
C ARG A 143 30.67 -7.92 4.35
N THR A 144 31.32 -8.24 3.23
CA THR A 144 31.21 -9.53 2.54
C THR A 144 32.23 -10.54 3.04
N ASN A 145 33.38 -10.07 3.55
CA ASN A 145 34.37 -10.91 4.22
C ASN A 145 35.21 -10.07 5.21
N ALA A 146 36.30 -10.62 5.75
CA ALA A 146 37.11 -9.99 6.79
C ALA A 146 37.66 -8.60 6.39
N THR A 147 37.93 -8.39 5.10
CA THR A 147 38.61 -7.20 4.57
C THR A 147 37.86 -6.48 3.46
N THR A 148 36.73 -7.03 2.98
CA THR A 148 35.99 -6.49 1.83
C THR A 148 34.63 -6.00 2.24
N PHE A 149 34.28 -4.81 1.76
CA PHE A 149 32.97 -4.21 1.88
C PHE A 149 32.40 -3.95 0.48
N THR A 150 31.14 -4.22 0.31
CA THR A 150 30.41 -3.94 -0.94
C THR A 150 29.38 -2.86 -0.69
N LEU A 151 29.46 -1.79 -1.48
CA LEU A 151 28.44 -0.74 -1.51
C LEU A 151 27.41 -1.09 -2.58
N SER A 152 26.14 -1.15 -2.23
CA SER A 152 25.05 -1.48 -3.14
C SER A 152 23.77 -0.76 -2.79
N GLN A 153 22.86 -0.69 -3.73
CA GLN A 153 21.49 -0.29 -3.44
C GLN A 153 20.81 -1.33 -2.56
N VAL A 154 19.86 -0.87 -1.73
CA VAL A 154 18.98 -1.74 -0.96
C VAL A 154 17.82 -2.17 -1.85
N ASP A 155 17.41 -3.41 -1.74
CA ASP A 155 16.19 -3.91 -2.37
C ASP A 155 14.99 -3.49 -1.49
N TRP A 156 14.50 -2.26 -1.73
CA TRP A 156 13.34 -1.72 -1.05
C TRP A 156 12.09 -2.41 -1.55
N GLU A 157 11.33 -3.01 -0.65
CA GLU A 157 10.10 -3.68 -1.03
C GLU A 157 9.07 -2.70 -1.58
N GLY A 158 8.32 -3.15 -2.60
CA GLY A 158 7.24 -2.39 -3.21
C GLY A 158 5.90 -2.63 -2.54
N ALA A 159 4.95 -1.72 -2.77
CA ALA A 159 3.56 -1.90 -2.39
C ALA A 159 2.96 -3.12 -3.08
N GLN A 160 2.20 -3.91 -2.34
CA GLN A 160 1.50 -5.09 -2.85
C GLN A 160 -0.01 -4.89 -2.89
N VAL A 161 -0.53 -3.92 -2.15
CA VAL A 161 -1.96 -3.70 -1.95
C VAL A 161 -2.31 -2.22 -1.89
N GLY A 162 -3.56 -1.90 -2.14
CA GLY A 162 -4.14 -0.58 -1.91
C GLY A 162 -3.79 0.47 -2.94
N SER A 163 -4.14 1.71 -2.65
CA SER A 163 -3.78 2.88 -3.45
C SER A 163 -2.62 3.63 -2.84
N THR A 164 -1.55 3.85 -3.61
CA THR A 164 -0.30 4.46 -3.14
C THR A 164 -0.25 5.98 -3.34
N VAL A 165 -1.31 6.60 -3.82
CA VAL A 165 -1.40 8.06 -3.92
C VAL A 165 -1.63 8.71 -2.55
N VAL A 166 -1.42 10.00 -2.48
CA VAL A 166 -1.73 10.78 -1.27
C VAL A 166 -3.23 10.66 -0.95
N GLY A 167 -3.55 10.30 0.30
CA GLY A 167 -4.94 10.03 0.72
C GLY A 167 -5.47 8.65 0.31
N GLY A 168 -4.64 7.80 -0.29
CA GLY A 168 -5.00 6.42 -0.60
C GLY A 168 -4.90 5.50 0.62
N THR A 169 -5.32 4.24 0.44
CA THR A 169 -5.34 3.21 1.50
C THR A 169 -3.96 2.68 1.89
N ASN A 170 -2.94 2.91 1.06
CA ASN A 170 -1.55 2.53 1.33
C ASN A 170 -0.59 3.59 0.77
N PRO A 171 -0.63 4.83 1.28
CA PRO A 171 0.08 5.96 0.70
C PRO A 171 1.60 5.76 0.79
N GLN A 172 2.31 6.44 -0.09
CA GLN A 172 3.77 6.51 -0.01
C GLN A 172 4.21 7.13 1.32
N ALA A 173 5.30 6.60 1.87
CA ALA A 173 5.90 7.13 3.10
C ALA A 173 6.28 8.61 2.96
N SER A 174 6.13 9.39 4.02
CA SER A 174 6.34 10.85 4.03
C SER A 174 7.76 11.30 3.69
N PHE A 175 8.74 10.41 3.70
CA PHE A 175 10.11 10.74 3.25
C PHE A 175 10.26 10.81 1.73
N VAL A 176 9.29 10.30 0.96
CA VAL A 176 9.36 10.35 -0.52
C VAL A 176 9.42 11.81 -0.97
N THR A 177 10.38 12.13 -1.84
CA THR A 177 10.71 13.50 -2.30
C THR A 177 11.30 14.45 -1.24
N LYS A 178 11.60 13.96 -0.03
CA LYS A 178 12.18 14.77 1.05
C LYS A 178 13.54 14.24 1.49
N THR A 179 14.29 15.04 2.24
CA THR A 179 15.60 14.64 2.77
C THR A 179 15.44 13.77 4.01
N ILE A 180 16.08 12.61 4.03
CA ILE A 180 16.22 11.79 5.24
C ILE A 180 17.40 12.34 6.05
N ASN A 181 17.11 12.95 7.19
CA ASN A 181 18.11 13.60 8.05
C ASN A 181 18.89 12.59 8.91
N LYS A 182 18.20 11.54 9.35
CA LYS A 182 18.79 10.50 10.22
C LYS A 182 18.07 9.18 10.05
N MET A 183 18.80 8.09 10.24
CA MET A 183 18.24 6.74 10.37
C MET A 183 18.67 6.16 11.71
N VAL A 184 17.73 5.55 12.43
CA VAL A 184 17.98 4.85 13.70
C VAL A 184 17.18 3.57 13.76
N PHE A 185 17.55 2.63 14.62
CA PHE A 185 16.74 1.44 14.91
C PHE A 185 16.00 1.64 16.24
N PHE A 186 14.72 1.32 16.23
CA PHE A 186 13.89 1.39 17.44
C PHE A 186 12.83 0.28 17.42
N ARG A 187 12.75 -0.51 18.49
CA ARG A 187 11.75 -1.58 18.67
C ARG A 187 11.56 -2.45 17.41
N ASN A 188 12.68 -2.99 16.92
CA ASN A 188 12.73 -3.89 15.75
C ASN A 188 12.21 -3.26 14.45
N ARG A 189 12.32 -1.93 14.31
CA ARG A 189 11.95 -1.16 13.11
C ARG A 189 13.11 -0.26 12.69
N LEU A 190 13.30 -0.11 11.38
CA LEU A 190 14.13 0.97 10.84
C LEU A 190 13.32 2.25 10.88
N VAL A 191 13.87 3.28 11.52
CA VAL A 191 13.24 4.61 11.65
C VAL A 191 13.99 5.59 10.76
N MET A 192 13.25 6.29 9.93
CA MET A 192 13.73 7.41 9.11
C MET A 192 13.15 8.71 9.63
N LEU A 193 14.01 9.70 9.85
CA LEU A 193 13.61 11.05 10.23
C LEU A 193 13.67 11.92 9.00
N SER A 194 12.56 12.47 8.58
CA SER A 194 12.46 13.28 7.38
C SER A 194 11.44 14.39 7.54
N ASP A 195 11.84 15.63 7.26
CA ASP A 195 11.03 16.81 7.47
C ASP A 195 10.48 16.85 8.91
N GLU A 196 9.17 16.85 9.12
CA GLU A 196 8.52 16.80 10.44
C GLU A 196 8.13 15.38 10.86
N ASN A 197 8.43 14.36 10.03
CA ASN A 197 7.92 13.01 10.21
C ASN A 197 8.96 12.05 10.80
N VAL A 198 8.43 11.13 11.58
CA VAL A 198 9.10 9.93 12.07
C VAL A 198 8.45 8.73 11.40
N ILE A 199 9.17 8.15 10.45
CA ILE A 199 8.67 7.08 9.61
C ILE A 199 9.37 5.78 9.98
N MET A 200 8.60 4.72 10.25
CA MET A 200 9.11 3.44 10.70
C MET A 200 8.69 2.33 9.76
N SER A 201 9.64 1.46 9.43
CA SER A 201 9.39 0.24 8.67
C SER A 201 8.46 -0.73 9.40
N ARG A 202 8.03 -1.79 8.74
CA ARG A 202 7.41 -2.94 9.40
C ARG A 202 8.40 -3.57 10.39
N PRO A 203 7.91 -4.17 11.51
CA PRO A 203 8.79 -4.80 12.50
C PRO A 203 9.48 -6.03 11.89
N GLY A 204 10.80 -6.10 12.05
CA GLY A 204 11.61 -7.19 11.50
C GLY A 204 11.80 -7.17 9.98
N ASN A 205 11.10 -6.30 9.27
CA ASN A 205 11.25 -6.08 7.84
C ASN A 205 11.66 -4.62 7.58
N PHE A 206 12.95 -4.35 7.63
CA PHE A 206 13.50 -3.00 7.67
C PHE A 206 13.41 -2.24 6.34
N PHE A 207 13.19 -2.95 5.25
CA PHE A 207 13.14 -2.37 3.90
C PHE A 207 11.71 -2.28 3.36
N ASN A 208 10.71 -2.52 4.22
CA ASN A 208 9.30 -2.44 3.87
C ASN A 208 8.60 -1.31 4.64
N PHE A 209 8.07 -0.34 3.90
CA PHE A 209 7.33 0.82 4.40
C PHE A 209 5.90 0.86 3.86
N TRP A 210 5.32 -0.29 3.54
CA TRP A 210 3.97 -0.43 2.99
C TRP A 210 3.08 -1.24 3.91
N ALA A 211 1.78 -0.91 3.95
CA ALA A 211 0.80 -1.67 4.71
C ALA A 211 0.65 -3.10 4.17
N LYS A 212 0.27 -4.02 5.03
CA LYS A 212 0.09 -5.43 4.70
C LYS A 212 -1.21 -5.69 3.93
N THR A 213 -2.25 -4.95 4.26
CA THR A 213 -3.58 -5.01 3.66
C THR A 213 -4.16 -3.60 3.59
N ALA A 214 -4.99 -3.35 2.60
CA ALA A 214 -5.69 -2.07 2.44
C ALA A 214 -7.04 -2.05 3.19
N GLN A 215 -7.51 -3.20 3.67
CA GLN A 215 -8.83 -3.33 4.29
C GLN A 215 -8.83 -2.97 5.78
N THR A 216 -7.74 -3.22 6.48
CA THR A 216 -7.66 -3.01 7.93
C THR A 216 -6.25 -2.64 8.37
N PHE A 217 -6.14 -1.87 9.44
CA PHE A 217 -4.84 -1.61 10.07
C PHE A 217 -4.32 -2.84 10.80
N SER A 218 -3.06 -3.17 10.56
CA SER A 218 -2.37 -4.27 11.22
C SER A 218 -1.32 -3.75 12.20
N ASN A 219 -1.11 -4.46 13.30
CA ASN A 219 -0.04 -4.14 14.27
C ASN A 219 1.37 -4.19 13.67
N VAL A 220 1.52 -4.86 12.53
CA VAL A 220 2.80 -4.96 11.80
C VAL A 220 2.96 -3.91 10.70
N ASP A 221 1.99 -3.03 10.51
CA ASP A 221 2.09 -1.99 9.48
C ASP A 221 3.15 -0.95 9.82
N PRO A 222 3.69 -0.24 8.83
CA PRO A 222 4.56 0.91 9.01
C PRO A 222 3.88 1.98 9.85
N ILE A 223 4.71 2.82 10.49
CA ILE A 223 4.24 3.98 11.28
C ILE A 223 4.78 5.23 10.59
N ASP A 224 3.93 6.21 10.35
CA ASP A 224 4.30 7.51 9.81
C ASP A 224 3.58 8.60 10.60
N LEU A 225 4.30 9.27 11.50
CA LEU A 225 3.76 10.24 12.41
C LEU A 225 4.52 11.55 12.32
N SER A 226 3.79 12.67 12.34
CA SER A 226 4.41 13.99 12.39
C SER A 226 4.61 14.48 13.83
N CYS A 227 5.70 15.23 14.05
CA CYS A 227 5.93 15.99 15.26
C CYS A 227 5.07 17.26 15.22
N SER A 228 3.83 17.18 15.74
CA SER A 228 2.89 18.29 15.73
C SER A 228 3.37 19.43 16.66
N SER A 229 3.56 20.62 16.09
CA SER A 229 3.96 21.83 16.80
C SER A 229 3.30 23.05 16.17
N THR A 230 3.25 24.15 16.94
CA THR A 230 2.79 25.47 16.43
C THR A 230 3.72 26.03 15.34
N TYR A 231 4.96 25.54 15.29
CA TYR A 231 5.99 25.93 14.32
C TYR A 231 6.52 24.70 13.60
N PRO A 232 7.08 24.83 12.38
CA PRO A 232 7.70 23.73 11.67
C PRO A 232 8.71 23.01 12.56
N ALA A 233 8.51 21.70 12.75
CA ALA A 233 9.28 20.85 13.67
C ALA A 233 10.19 19.89 12.90
N ILE A 234 11.06 20.41 12.02
CA ILE A 234 12.00 19.60 11.26
C ILE A 234 12.83 18.75 12.22
N VAL A 235 12.79 17.44 12.03
CA VAL A 235 13.49 16.47 12.87
C VAL A 235 14.91 16.22 12.34
N PHE A 236 15.91 16.30 13.24
CA PHE A 236 17.32 16.14 12.88
C PHE A 236 17.96 14.89 13.46
N ASP A 237 17.60 14.51 14.67
CA ASP A 237 18.18 13.35 15.34
C ASP A 237 17.18 12.68 16.27
N ALA A 238 17.47 11.45 16.67
CA ALA A 238 16.72 10.74 17.69
C ALA A 238 17.62 9.81 18.50
N ILE A 239 17.27 9.65 19.76
CA ILE A 239 18.01 8.77 20.67
C ILE A 239 17.05 7.88 21.47
N GLN A 240 17.36 6.60 21.54
CA GLN A 240 16.58 5.64 22.33
C GLN A 240 16.87 5.80 23.82
N VAL A 241 15.80 5.80 24.61
CA VAL A 241 15.81 5.71 26.06
C VAL A 241 14.88 4.57 26.51
N ASN A 242 14.89 4.24 27.79
CA ASN A 242 14.08 3.14 28.33
C ASN A 242 12.58 3.32 28.09
N THR A 243 12.10 4.55 28.12
CA THR A 243 10.67 4.89 27.98
C THR A 243 10.21 5.11 26.55
N GLY A 244 11.14 5.29 25.57
CA GLY A 244 10.75 5.56 24.20
C GLY A 244 11.90 6.06 23.32
N LEU A 245 11.56 6.81 22.29
CA LEU A 245 12.50 7.47 21.38
C LEU A 245 12.37 8.97 21.52
N VAL A 246 13.44 9.64 21.98
CA VAL A 246 13.50 11.10 22.05
C VAL A 246 13.94 11.64 20.70
N ILE A 247 13.16 12.56 20.15
CA ILE A 247 13.29 13.14 18.83
C ILE A 247 13.69 14.60 19.00
N PHE A 248 14.71 15.03 18.26
CA PHE A 248 15.27 16.37 18.35
C PHE A 248 14.93 17.18 17.11
N THR A 249 14.26 18.31 17.33
CA THR A 249 14.11 19.39 16.35
C THR A 249 15.02 20.55 16.73
N LYS A 250 15.05 21.61 15.93
CA LYS A 250 15.91 22.78 16.18
C LYS A 250 15.69 23.41 17.56
N ASN A 251 14.45 23.46 18.04
CA ASN A 251 14.04 24.21 19.23
C ASN A 251 13.08 23.47 20.16
N GLN A 252 12.83 22.19 19.89
CA GLN A 252 11.93 21.36 20.69
C GLN A 252 12.43 19.91 20.69
N GLN A 253 12.07 19.18 21.73
CA GLN A 253 12.26 17.75 21.82
C GLN A 253 10.89 17.08 21.98
N PHE A 254 10.72 15.96 21.29
CA PHE A 254 9.52 15.15 21.34
C PHE A 254 9.85 13.76 21.86
N MET A 255 8.88 13.09 22.41
CA MET A 255 8.99 11.70 22.84
C MET A 255 7.98 10.85 22.07
N LEU A 256 8.48 9.87 21.34
CA LEU A 256 7.67 8.80 20.78
C LEU A 256 7.54 7.70 21.83
N THR A 257 6.32 7.39 22.20
CA THR A 257 5.94 6.37 23.16
C THR A 257 4.84 5.47 22.60
N THR A 258 4.52 4.42 23.33
CA THR A 258 3.35 3.60 23.09
C THR A 258 2.67 3.28 24.41
N ASP A 259 1.35 3.25 24.42
CA ASP A 259 0.55 2.86 25.59
C ASP A 259 0.38 1.32 25.68
N SER A 260 1.02 0.57 24.80
CA SER A 260 0.94 -0.88 24.71
C SER A 260 2.34 -1.50 24.71
N ASP A 261 2.43 -2.78 25.07
CA ASP A 261 3.68 -3.54 24.98
C ASP A 261 4.22 -3.60 23.53
N VAL A 262 3.32 -3.53 22.55
CA VAL A 262 3.66 -3.55 21.13
C VAL A 262 3.49 -2.16 20.53
N LEU A 263 4.56 -1.61 19.96
CA LEU A 263 4.53 -0.39 19.17
C LEU A 263 3.89 -0.69 17.80
N ASN A 264 2.74 -0.06 17.54
CA ASN A 264 1.99 -0.21 16.29
C ASN A 264 1.37 1.14 15.88
N PRO A 265 0.81 1.28 14.66
CA PRO A 265 0.25 2.55 14.18
C PRO A 265 -0.83 3.15 15.09
N ASN A 266 -1.63 2.32 15.77
CA ASN A 266 -2.74 2.78 16.62
C ASN A 266 -2.29 3.20 18.02
N THR A 267 -1.15 2.69 18.50
CA THR A 267 -0.65 2.93 19.87
C THR A 267 0.53 3.88 19.94
N ALA A 268 1.17 4.16 18.79
CA ALA A 268 2.28 5.09 18.72
C ALA A 268 1.80 6.52 18.92
N LYS A 269 2.46 7.24 19.82
CA LYS A 269 2.15 8.64 20.15
C LYS A 269 3.43 9.47 20.21
N ILE A 270 3.38 10.67 19.65
CA ILE A 270 4.45 11.65 19.74
C ILE A 270 3.94 12.82 20.58
N ASN A 271 4.61 13.07 21.71
CA ASN A 271 4.29 14.17 22.61
C ASN A 271 5.49 15.09 22.77
N ARG A 272 5.24 16.38 22.89
CA ARG A 272 6.31 17.35 23.20
C ARG A 272 6.86 17.09 24.60
N LEU A 273 8.18 16.95 24.70
CA LEU A 273 8.91 16.69 25.94
C LEU A 273 9.47 17.99 26.54
N SER A 274 10.12 18.82 25.72
CA SER A 274 10.79 20.04 26.15
C SER A 274 10.96 21.02 24.99
N SER A 275 11.43 22.23 25.32
CA SER A 275 11.61 23.33 24.36
C SER A 275 13.01 23.95 24.49
N TYR A 276 14.04 23.13 24.35
CA TYR A 276 15.42 23.57 24.29
C TYR A 276 15.92 23.69 22.86
N ASN A 277 16.83 24.64 22.61
CA ASN A 277 17.51 24.67 21.32
C ASN A 277 18.45 23.46 21.20
N PHE A 278 18.58 22.94 20.01
CA PHE A 278 19.43 21.79 19.69
C PHE A 278 20.42 22.14 18.58
N ASN A 279 21.68 21.86 18.81
CA ASN A 279 22.70 21.95 17.77
C ASN A 279 22.70 20.66 16.92
N PHE A 280 22.02 20.70 15.78
CA PHE A 280 21.89 19.55 14.86
C PHE A 280 23.21 19.11 14.19
N LYS A 281 24.30 19.83 14.41
CA LYS A 281 25.65 19.41 13.97
C LYS A 281 26.33 18.44 14.94
N THR A 282 25.70 18.19 16.09
CA THR A 282 26.20 17.29 17.14
C THR A 282 25.16 16.23 17.45
N ASN A 283 25.61 15.03 17.80
CA ASN A 283 24.68 13.97 18.19
C ASN A 283 24.34 14.07 19.68
N PRO A 284 23.10 13.80 20.08
CA PRO A 284 22.75 13.62 21.48
C PRO A 284 23.40 12.34 22.03
N VAL A 285 23.66 12.32 23.33
CA VAL A 285 24.33 11.20 24.03
C VAL A 285 23.42 10.70 25.14
N ASN A 286 23.21 9.38 25.18
CA ASN A 286 22.50 8.71 26.26
C ASN A 286 23.48 8.47 27.42
N LEU A 287 23.19 9.07 28.58
CA LEU A 287 23.98 8.97 29.82
C LEU A 287 23.30 8.04 30.84
N GLY A 288 22.40 7.15 30.37
CA GLY A 288 21.64 6.22 31.21
C GLY A 288 20.30 6.84 31.63
N THR A 289 20.25 7.57 32.68
CA THR A 289 19.05 8.24 33.20
C THR A 289 18.82 9.63 32.62
N THR A 290 19.80 10.18 31.90
CA THR A 290 19.81 11.56 31.41
C THR A 290 20.28 11.56 29.95
N ILE A 291 19.82 12.52 29.17
CA ILE A 291 20.30 12.77 27.79
C ILE A 291 21.11 14.06 27.79
N GLY A 292 22.33 13.98 27.28
CA GLY A 292 23.19 15.12 27.03
C GLY A 292 23.07 15.56 25.57
N PHE A 293 22.93 16.88 25.33
CA PHE A 293 23.00 17.46 23.98
C PHE A 293 23.51 18.90 24.04
N LEU A 294 24.01 19.40 22.93
CA LEU A 294 24.49 20.79 22.88
C LEU A 294 23.38 21.74 22.45
N ASP A 295 23.32 22.86 23.14
CA ASP A 295 22.49 24.00 22.76
C ASP A 295 23.13 24.76 21.59
N ASN A 296 22.30 25.34 20.73
CA ASN A 296 22.72 26.19 19.63
C ASN A 296 22.74 27.69 20.01
N ALA A 297 22.69 28.00 21.28
CA ALA A 297 22.79 29.38 21.76
C ALA A 297 24.20 29.91 21.48
N ASN A 298 24.33 30.73 20.44
CA ASN A 298 25.50 31.60 20.26
C ASN A 298 25.57 32.60 21.38
N LYS A 299 26.14 32.21 22.50
CA LYS A 299 26.57 33.17 23.50
C LYS A 299 27.99 33.64 23.15
N TYR A 300 28.06 34.58 22.24
CA TYR A 300 29.16 35.54 22.22
C TYR A 300 28.62 36.78 22.97
N SER A 301 28.93 36.86 24.21
CA SER A 301 28.96 38.13 24.95
C SER A 301 30.39 38.62 24.99
#